data_1e2f449fe75d0952433311098d6f4832
#
_entry.id   1e2f449fe75d0952433311098d6f4832
#
_cell.length_a   1.000
_cell.length_b   1.000
_cell.length_c   1.000
_cell.angle_alpha   90.00
_cell.angle_beta   90.00
_cell.angle_gamma   90.00
#
_symmetry.space_group_name_H-M   'P 1'
#
loop_
_entity.id
_entity.type
_entity.pdbx_description
1 polymer ?
#
loop_
_entity_poly.entity_id
_entity_poly.type
_entity_poly.pdbx_seq_one_letter_code
_entity_poly.pdbx_strand_id
1 'polypeptide(L)'
;MKRDTLNTLERLTLGLRELYQAYGYRQYKVGTFEEYDLYARNKKFLESERVLTFSDMNGMLLALKPDVTLSIVKNAPNDGRTSKICYTEAVYRVPKNAAGFREILQTGLECIGRVDAYARAEVLALAAKSLAMISERYVLDISDIGVLSGVLAEEPIGDAECVRLMSAVGEKNPHELRSLCEALGVSSETAHLLQALVSISGPLRETLKRVDQLRLPQGCGAAIEELKTVANLLALYGTEHVNLDFSVVNDMDYYNGLVFRGFVEGVPSGVLAGG
;
A
#
# COMPACT_ATOMS: atom_id res chain seq x y z
N MET A 1 -3.71 33.75 -7.79
CA MET A 1 -4.60 33.10 -8.78
C MET A 1 -5.97 32.90 -8.13
N LYS A 2 -7.06 33.34 -8.76
CA LYS A 2 -8.40 33.13 -8.17
C LYS A 2 -8.72 31.63 -8.25
N ARG A 3 -8.95 30.98 -7.10
CA ARG A 3 -9.31 29.54 -7.04
C ARG A 3 -10.64 29.19 -7.74
N ASP A 4 -11.45 30.20 -8.06
CA ASP A 4 -12.78 30.06 -8.68
C ASP A 4 -12.75 29.54 -10.14
N THR A 5 -11.59 29.60 -10.81
CA THR A 5 -11.43 29.09 -12.19
C THR A 5 -11.01 27.64 -12.28
N LEU A 6 -10.70 26.99 -11.13
CA LEU A 6 -10.24 25.62 -11.09
C LEU A 6 -11.41 24.64 -11.03
N ASN A 7 -11.34 23.55 -11.80
CA ASN A 7 -12.27 22.44 -11.64
C ASN A 7 -11.99 21.65 -10.36
N THR A 8 -12.86 20.70 -10.03
CA THR A 8 -12.75 19.93 -8.77
C THR A 8 -11.46 19.14 -8.69
N LEU A 9 -11.02 18.51 -9.79
CA LEU A 9 -9.80 17.72 -9.84
C LEU A 9 -8.56 18.60 -9.64
N GLU A 10 -8.52 19.76 -10.28
CA GLU A 10 -7.42 20.72 -10.14
C GLU A 10 -7.33 21.26 -8.71
N ARG A 11 -8.47 21.58 -8.08
CA ARG A 11 -8.50 22.01 -6.68
C ARG A 11 -7.98 20.96 -5.73
N LEU A 12 -8.43 19.71 -5.90
CA LEU A 12 -7.97 18.57 -5.09
C LEU A 12 -6.47 18.35 -5.27
N THR A 13 -6.00 18.31 -6.50
CA THR A 13 -4.58 18.08 -6.83
C THR A 13 -3.68 19.15 -6.23
N LEU A 14 -4.07 20.43 -6.32
CA LEU A 14 -3.33 21.54 -5.73
C LEU A 14 -3.35 21.47 -4.19
N GLY A 15 -4.50 21.16 -3.60
CA GLY A 15 -4.63 21.01 -2.16
C GLY A 15 -3.78 19.87 -1.60
N LEU A 16 -3.77 18.72 -2.26
CA LEU A 16 -2.89 17.59 -1.89
C LEU A 16 -1.41 17.98 -1.97
N ARG A 17 -1.02 18.71 -3.03
CA ARG A 17 0.35 19.23 -3.16
C ARG A 17 0.71 20.17 -2.01
N GLU A 18 -0.15 21.14 -1.70
CA GLU A 18 0.03 22.07 -0.57
C GLU A 18 0.19 21.29 0.75
N LEU A 19 -0.66 20.27 0.98
CA LEU A 19 -0.59 19.41 2.16
C LEU A 19 0.77 18.71 2.23
N TYR A 20 1.22 18.05 1.18
CA TYR A 20 2.48 17.31 1.17
C TYR A 20 3.70 18.24 1.33
N GLN A 21 3.68 19.41 0.69
CA GLN A 21 4.74 20.40 0.83
C GLN A 21 4.85 20.96 2.25
N ALA A 22 3.74 21.10 2.97
CA ALA A 22 3.73 21.53 4.38
C ALA A 22 4.46 20.52 5.30
N TYR A 23 4.55 19.24 4.89
CA TYR A 23 5.30 18.18 5.56
C TYR A 23 6.73 17.97 4.99
N GLY A 24 7.19 18.89 4.12
CA GLY A 24 8.53 18.88 3.56
C GLY A 24 8.74 17.99 2.33
N TYR A 25 7.65 17.45 1.75
CA TYR A 25 7.73 16.72 0.49
C TYR A 25 7.96 17.68 -0.67
N ARG A 26 8.91 17.36 -1.53
CA ARG A 26 9.25 18.15 -2.72
C ARG A 26 8.60 17.56 -3.95
N GLN A 27 8.02 18.42 -4.77
CA GLN A 27 7.44 17.97 -6.02
C GLN A 27 8.53 17.43 -6.95
N TYR A 28 8.29 16.25 -7.48
CA TYR A 28 9.12 15.60 -8.49
C TYR A 28 8.30 15.34 -9.75
N LYS A 29 8.92 15.53 -10.90
CA LYS A 29 8.31 15.25 -12.19
C LYS A 29 9.02 14.06 -12.82
N VAL A 30 8.24 13.06 -13.17
CA VAL A 30 8.72 11.82 -13.81
C VAL A 30 8.50 11.92 -15.32
N GLY A 31 9.40 11.36 -16.12
CA GLY A 31 9.22 11.24 -17.56
C GLY A 31 7.94 10.46 -17.91
N THR A 32 7.38 10.70 -19.10
CA THR A 32 6.18 9.98 -19.56
C THR A 32 6.50 8.54 -19.92
N PHE A 33 7.73 8.27 -20.34
CA PHE A 33 8.21 6.96 -20.73
C PHE A 33 9.61 6.72 -20.17
N GLU A 34 9.94 5.44 -20.00
CA GLU A 34 11.21 4.90 -19.50
C GLU A 34 11.67 3.79 -20.43
N GLU A 35 12.92 3.35 -20.27
CA GLU A 35 13.38 2.12 -20.91
C GLU A 35 12.55 0.92 -20.42
N TYR A 36 12.05 0.09 -21.33
CA TYR A 36 11.25 -1.10 -20.99
C TYR A 36 11.94 -2.04 -20.01
N ASP A 37 13.27 -2.13 -20.09
CA ASP A 37 14.09 -2.95 -19.20
C ASP A 37 13.89 -2.65 -17.71
N LEU A 38 13.58 -1.40 -17.36
CA LEU A 38 13.25 -1.03 -15.97
C LEU A 38 12.07 -1.88 -15.46
N TYR A 39 11.04 -2.00 -16.26
CA TYR A 39 9.82 -2.75 -15.91
C TYR A 39 10.01 -4.25 -16.08
N ALA A 40 10.73 -4.69 -17.11
CA ALA A 40 11.00 -6.10 -17.35
C ALA A 40 11.76 -6.78 -16.20
N ARG A 41 12.70 -6.06 -15.58
CA ARG A 41 13.48 -6.54 -14.41
C ARG A 41 12.70 -6.47 -13.10
N ASN A 42 11.66 -5.65 -13.06
CA ASN A 42 10.90 -5.36 -11.85
C ASN A 42 9.41 -5.71 -12.01
N LYS A 43 9.08 -6.80 -12.71
CA LYS A 43 7.70 -7.21 -12.99
C LYS A 43 6.84 -7.38 -11.75
N LYS A 44 7.43 -7.81 -10.64
CA LYS A 44 6.76 -7.98 -9.35
C LYS A 44 6.17 -6.68 -8.79
N PHE A 45 6.68 -5.53 -9.24
CA PHE A 45 6.22 -4.21 -8.81
C PHE A 45 5.07 -3.65 -9.65
N LEU A 46 4.58 -4.39 -10.62
CA LEU A 46 3.54 -3.90 -11.52
C LEU A 46 2.20 -4.56 -11.19
N GLU A 47 1.19 -3.76 -10.91
CA GLU A 47 -0.20 -4.24 -10.74
C GLU A 47 -0.73 -5.02 -11.97
N SER A 48 -0.09 -4.82 -13.13
CA SER A 48 -0.39 -5.52 -14.39
C SER A 48 0.90 -5.82 -15.12
N GLU A 49 1.08 -7.06 -15.55
CA GLU A 49 2.18 -7.46 -16.44
C GLU A 49 2.12 -6.78 -17.81
N ARG A 50 1.00 -6.13 -18.13
CA ARG A 50 0.79 -5.45 -19.41
C ARG A 50 1.36 -4.04 -19.36
N VAL A 51 2.39 -3.81 -20.14
CA VAL A 51 3.06 -2.52 -20.30
C VAL A 51 2.92 -2.08 -21.77
N LEU A 52 2.56 -0.84 -22.01
CA LEU A 52 2.47 -0.28 -23.35
C LEU A 52 3.87 0.13 -23.79
N THR A 53 4.37 -0.52 -24.86
CA THR A 53 5.72 -0.31 -25.37
C THR A 53 5.72 0.24 -26.78
N PHE A 54 6.81 0.93 -27.13
CA PHE A 54 7.08 1.43 -28.48
C PHE A 54 8.61 1.52 -28.68
N SER A 55 9.06 1.56 -29.93
CA SER A 55 10.47 1.78 -30.27
C SER A 55 10.74 3.25 -30.53
N ASP A 56 11.84 3.78 -30.03
CA ASP A 56 12.32 5.09 -30.41
C ASP A 56 13.01 5.06 -31.78
N MET A 57 13.50 6.21 -32.24
CA MET A 57 14.18 6.32 -33.54
C MET A 57 15.52 5.58 -33.62
N ASN A 58 16.10 5.20 -32.47
CA ASN A 58 17.35 4.44 -32.40
C ASN A 58 17.10 2.93 -32.24
N GLY A 59 15.85 2.49 -32.25
CA GLY A 59 15.45 1.08 -32.04
C GLY A 59 15.39 0.66 -30.58
N MET A 60 15.56 1.58 -29.63
CA MET A 60 15.44 1.28 -28.19
C MET A 60 13.97 1.05 -27.82
N LEU A 61 13.70 -0.02 -27.07
CA LEU A 61 12.35 -0.31 -26.60
C LEU A 61 12.04 0.53 -25.36
N LEU A 62 11.08 1.42 -25.51
CA LEU A 62 10.55 2.29 -24.46
C LEU A 62 9.18 1.81 -24.00
N ALA A 63 8.77 2.23 -22.83
CA ALA A 63 7.47 1.94 -22.23
C ALA A 63 6.83 3.20 -21.67
N LEU A 64 5.53 3.38 -21.88
CA LEU A 64 4.74 4.33 -21.11
C LEU A 64 4.68 3.87 -19.66
N LYS A 65 4.99 4.77 -18.72
CA LYS A 65 5.09 4.42 -17.30
C LYS A 65 3.78 3.83 -16.74
N PRO A 66 3.77 2.58 -16.28
CA PRO A 66 2.64 1.98 -15.59
C PRO A 66 2.62 2.33 -14.11
N ASP A 67 3.76 2.81 -13.58
CA ASP A 67 3.99 3.13 -12.18
C ASP A 67 4.93 4.33 -12.04
N VAL A 68 4.79 5.08 -10.96
CA VAL A 68 5.62 6.25 -10.67
C VAL A 68 6.74 5.91 -9.70
N THR A 69 6.49 5.02 -8.73
CA THR A 69 7.42 4.66 -7.66
C THR A 69 8.73 4.10 -8.20
N LEU A 70 8.67 3.18 -9.18
CA LEU A 70 9.87 2.60 -9.81
C LEU A 70 10.77 3.68 -10.45
N SER A 71 10.15 4.63 -11.15
CA SER A 71 10.91 5.74 -11.77
C SER A 71 11.54 6.66 -10.72
N ILE A 72 10.87 6.88 -9.59
CA ILE A 72 11.40 7.66 -8.48
C ILE A 72 12.55 6.92 -7.80
N VAL A 73 12.36 5.64 -7.46
CA VAL A 73 13.38 4.81 -6.78
C VAL A 73 14.66 4.68 -7.61
N LYS A 74 14.53 4.47 -8.94
CA LYS A 74 15.67 4.43 -9.87
C LYS A 74 16.55 5.68 -9.78
N ASN A 75 15.92 6.86 -9.58
CA ASN A 75 16.60 8.16 -9.57
C ASN A 75 16.84 8.70 -8.15
N ALA A 76 16.41 7.97 -7.11
CA ALA A 76 16.60 8.40 -5.73
C ALA A 76 18.10 8.33 -5.36
N PRO A 77 18.66 9.37 -4.70
CA PRO A 77 20.01 9.33 -4.24
C PRO A 77 20.19 8.26 -3.15
N ASN A 78 21.20 7.42 -3.29
CA ASN A 78 21.56 6.43 -2.27
C ASN A 78 22.65 7.00 -1.34
N ASP A 79 22.33 8.12 -0.67
CA ASP A 79 23.25 8.85 0.22
C ASP A 79 22.97 8.62 1.71
N GLY A 80 22.09 7.67 2.03
CA GLY A 80 21.68 7.34 3.41
C GLY A 80 20.75 8.39 4.05
N ARG A 81 20.33 9.42 3.32
CA ARG A 81 19.39 10.44 3.79
C ARG A 81 17.96 10.07 3.43
N THR A 82 17.02 10.56 4.23
CA THR A 82 15.60 10.44 3.91
C THR A 82 15.21 11.44 2.84
N SER A 83 14.67 10.96 1.74
CA SER A 83 14.12 11.76 0.64
C SER A 83 12.60 11.74 0.70
N LYS A 84 11.97 12.91 0.75
CA LYS A 84 10.52 13.10 0.76
C LYS A 84 10.11 13.72 -0.57
N ILE A 85 9.40 12.95 -1.38
CA ILE A 85 9.02 13.29 -2.75
C ILE A 85 7.50 13.19 -2.89
N CYS A 86 6.86 14.16 -3.55
CA CYS A 86 5.46 14.05 -3.96
C CYS A 86 5.33 14.28 -5.47
N TYR A 87 4.29 13.72 -6.06
CA TYR A 87 4.07 13.79 -7.51
C TYR A 87 2.58 13.88 -7.85
N THR A 88 2.32 14.33 -9.07
CA THR A 88 1.03 14.23 -9.75
C THR A 88 1.34 13.92 -11.20
N GLU A 89 1.12 12.68 -11.60
CA GLU A 89 1.60 12.13 -12.86
C GLU A 89 0.55 11.23 -13.52
N ALA A 90 0.53 11.21 -14.84
CA ALA A 90 -0.25 10.23 -15.58
C ALA A 90 0.50 8.89 -15.61
N VAL A 91 -0.23 7.81 -15.34
CA VAL A 91 0.23 6.42 -15.51
C VAL A 91 -0.67 5.71 -16.51
N TYR A 92 -0.15 4.69 -17.19
CA TYR A 92 -0.82 4.00 -18.28
C TYR A 92 -0.97 2.51 -17.92
N ARG A 93 -2.18 2.12 -17.52
CA ARG A 93 -2.48 0.77 -17.03
C ARG A 93 -3.70 0.17 -17.74
N VAL A 94 -3.78 -1.15 -17.70
CA VAL A 94 -5.02 -1.87 -18.00
C VAL A 94 -5.72 -2.13 -16.67
N PRO A 95 -6.81 -1.42 -16.35
CA PRO A 95 -7.57 -1.69 -15.12
C PRO A 95 -8.11 -3.13 -15.11
N LYS A 96 -8.24 -3.73 -13.91
CA LYS A 96 -8.69 -5.14 -13.74
C LYS A 96 -9.98 -5.46 -14.52
N ASN A 97 -10.88 -4.50 -14.66
CA ASN A 97 -12.19 -4.66 -15.30
C ASN A 97 -12.28 -3.95 -16.68
N ALA A 98 -11.17 -3.69 -17.36
CA ALA A 98 -11.15 -3.01 -18.63
C ALA A 98 -10.39 -3.83 -19.70
N ALA A 99 -10.87 -3.71 -20.96
CA ALA A 99 -10.27 -4.42 -22.08
C ALA A 99 -9.03 -3.72 -22.67
N GLY A 100 -8.70 -2.49 -22.24
CA GLY A 100 -7.62 -1.71 -22.85
C GLY A 100 -6.91 -0.76 -21.87
N PHE A 101 -5.82 -0.18 -22.34
CA PHE A 101 -5.04 0.80 -21.60
C PHE A 101 -5.85 2.06 -21.32
N ARG A 102 -5.62 2.61 -20.15
CA ARG A 102 -6.15 3.90 -19.73
C ARG A 102 -5.04 4.77 -19.17
N GLU A 103 -5.16 6.06 -19.43
CA GLU A 103 -4.42 7.08 -18.72
C GLU A 103 -5.14 7.36 -17.41
N ILE A 104 -4.40 7.25 -16.30
CA ILE A 104 -4.90 7.47 -14.94
C ILE A 104 -4.03 8.54 -14.30
N LEU A 105 -4.62 9.64 -13.86
CA LEU A 105 -3.90 10.64 -13.07
C LEU A 105 -3.72 10.11 -11.65
N GLN A 106 -2.48 9.96 -11.24
CA GLN A 106 -2.09 9.48 -9.92
C GLN A 106 -1.38 10.61 -9.16
N THR A 107 -1.84 10.90 -7.95
CA THR A 107 -1.16 11.80 -7.01
C THR A 107 -0.68 10.97 -5.84
N GLY A 108 0.58 11.13 -5.46
CA GLY A 108 1.17 10.35 -4.38
C GLY A 108 2.38 11.02 -3.75
N LEU A 109 2.90 10.35 -2.74
CA LEU A 109 4.14 10.71 -2.05
C LEU A 109 5.00 9.47 -1.79
N GLU A 110 6.32 9.67 -1.77
CA GLU A 110 7.31 8.64 -1.49
C GLU A 110 8.26 9.14 -0.39
N CYS A 111 8.49 8.32 0.62
CA CYS A 111 9.48 8.55 1.66
C CYS A 111 10.55 7.46 1.54
N ILE A 112 11.72 7.82 1.01
CA ILE A 112 12.76 6.86 0.62
C ILE A 112 14.02 7.08 1.47
N GLY A 113 14.70 6.01 1.84
CA GLY A 113 15.92 6.03 2.62
C GLY A 113 15.71 5.51 4.04
N ARG A 114 16.18 6.23 5.05
CA ARG A 114 15.98 5.80 6.45
C ARG A 114 14.55 6.13 6.89
N VAL A 115 13.68 5.11 6.90
CA VAL A 115 12.27 5.22 7.30
C VAL A 115 12.10 4.63 8.68
N ASP A 116 11.87 5.46 9.68
CA ASP A 116 11.57 5.07 11.06
C ASP A 116 10.05 5.05 11.34
N ALA A 117 9.66 4.68 12.54
CA ALA A 117 8.25 4.62 12.93
C ALA A 117 7.55 5.99 12.83
N TYR A 118 8.29 7.09 13.05
CA TYR A 118 7.76 8.43 12.91
C TYR A 118 7.42 8.76 11.44
N ALA A 119 8.33 8.44 10.51
CA ALA A 119 8.11 8.63 9.09
C ALA A 119 6.93 7.79 8.58
N ARG A 120 6.78 6.54 9.06
CA ARG A 120 5.62 5.70 8.72
C ARG A 120 4.31 6.28 9.23
N ALA A 121 4.26 6.74 10.48
CA ALA A 121 3.09 7.39 11.05
C ALA A 121 2.75 8.69 10.31
N GLU A 122 3.74 9.47 9.87
CA GLU A 122 3.55 10.67 9.06
C GLU A 122 2.90 10.33 7.71
N VAL A 123 3.38 9.29 7.01
CA VAL A 123 2.79 8.83 5.74
C VAL A 123 1.33 8.43 5.93
N LEU A 124 1.02 7.66 6.97
CA LEU A 124 -0.37 7.28 7.28
C LEU A 124 -1.25 8.46 7.65
N ALA A 125 -0.73 9.42 8.42
CA ALA A 125 -1.45 10.64 8.74
C ALA A 125 -1.73 11.47 7.47
N LEU A 126 -0.78 11.55 6.54
CA LEU A 126 -0.97 12.19 5.24
C LEU A 126 -1.97 11.44 4.37
N ALA A 127 -1.96 10.10 4.40
CA ALA A 127 -2.95 9.28 3.71
C ALA A 127 -4.37 9.58 4.23
N ALA A 128 -4.58 9.59 5.56
CA ALA A 128 -5.87 9.93 6.16
C ALA A 128 -6.31 11.37 5.83
N LYS A 129 -5.38 12.34 5.92
CA LYS A 129 -5.66 13.74 5.54
C LYS A 129 -6.01 13.88 4.06
N SER A 130 -5.37 13.10 3.19
CA SER A 130 -5.70 13.07 1.75
C SER A 130 -7.11 12.54 1.50
N LEU A 131 -7.51 11.48 2.20
CA LEU A 131 -8.88 10.95 2.14
C LEU A 131 -9.90 11.97 2.65
N ALA A 132 -9.61 12.64 3.77
CA ALA A 132 -10.47 13.70 4.34
C ALA A 132 -10.68 14.88 3.37
N MET A 133 -9.72 15.17 2.49
CA MET A 133 -9.88 16.18 1.43
C MET A 133 -10.83 15.72 0.30
N ILE A 134 -11.01 14.41 0.14
CA ILE A 134 -11.92 13.84 -0.86
C ILE A 134 -13.34 13.73 -0.30
N SER A 135 -13.47 13.21 0.93
CA SER A 135 -14.76 12.99 1.60
C SER A 135 -14.59 13.02 3.12
N GLU A 136 -15.56 13.60 3.83
CA GLU A 136 -15.63 13.50 5.30
C GLU A 136 -15.90 12.07 5.77
N ARG A 137 -16.52 11.25 4.91
CA ARG A 137 -16.80 9.83 5.16
C ARG A 137 -15.79 8.96 4.45
N TYR A 138 -14.71 8.70 5.15
CA TYR A 138 -13.61 7.84 4.68
C TYR A 138 -13.19 6.86 5.77
N VAL A 139 -12.44 5.86 5.37
CA VAL A 139 -11.71 4.95 6.25
C VAL A 139 -10.34 4.65 5.66
N LEU A 140 -9.33 4.58 6.52
CA LEU A 140 -7.99 4.12 6.22
C LEU A 140 -7.77 2.80 6.94
N ASP A 141 -7.82 1.70 6.21
CA ASP A 141 -7.49 0.37 6.73
C ASP A 141 -5.98 0.16 6.63
N ILE A 142 -5.36 -0.25 7.72
CA ILE A 142 -3.93 -0.58 7.79
C ILE A 142 -3.71 -2.02 8.21
N SER A 143 -2.60 -2.58 7.80
CA SER A 143 -2.12 -3.92 8.20
C SER A 143 -0.60 -3.91 8.32
N ASP A 144 -0.05 -4.97 8.87
CA ASP A 144 1.37 -5.27 8.78
C ASP A 144 1.55 -6.72 8.31
N ILE A 145 2.16 -6.88 7.14
CA ILE A 145 2.39 -8.19 6.52
C ILE A 145 3.26 -9.07 7.41
N GLY A 146 4.14 -8.46 8.22
CA GLY A 146 4.99 -9.17 9.17
C GLY A 146 4.21 -9.97 10.22
N VAL A 147 2.96 -9.57 10.54
CA VAL A 147 2.10 -10.37 11.45
C VAL A 147 1.70 -11.68 10.79
N LEU A 148 1.19 -11.63 9.56
CA LEU A 148 0.78 -12.82 8.82
C LEU A 148 1.97 -13.72 8.47
N SER A 149 3.07 -13.12 8.02
CA SER A 149 4.33 -13.84 7.75
C SER A 149 4.87 -14.50 9.01
N GLY A 150 4.79 -13.83 10.16
CA GLY A 150 5.20 -14.39 11.45
C GLY A 150 4.35 -15.57 11.91
N VAL A 151 3.05 -15.56 11.58
CA VAL A 151 2.16 -16.71 11.85
C VAL A 151 2.51 -17.92 10.98
N LEU A 152 2.95 -17.69 9.73
CA LEU A 152 3.29 -18.74 8.78
C LEU A 152 4.75 -19.21 8.86
N ALA A 153 5.61 -18.50 9.59
CA ALA A 153 7.06 -18.70 9.57
C ALA A 153 7.54 -20.09 10.03
N GLU A 154 6.76 -20.77 10.89
CA GLU A 154 7.10 -22.10 11.43
C GLU A 154 6.44 -23.23 10.65
N GLU A 155 5.58 -22.92 9.65
CA GLU A 155 4.90 -23.92 8.85
C GLU A 155 5.82 -24.46 7.72
N PRO A 156 5.78 -25.77 7.46
CA PRO A 156 6.64 -26.40 6.43
C PRO A 156 6.08 -26.19 5.02
N ILE A 157 5.83 -24.94 4.65
CA ILE A 157 5.29 -24.54 3.35
C ILE A 157 6.28 -23.63 2.62
N GLY A 158 6.25 -23.63 1.29
CA GLY A 158 7.11 -22.79 0.48
C GLY A 158 6.53 -21.40 0.21
N ASP A 159 7.35 -20.55 -0.42
CA ASP A 159 6.96 -19.16 -0.72
C ASP A 159 5.68 -19.07 -1.57
N ALA A 160 5.51 -19.98 -2.54
CA ALA A 160 4.33 -20.01 -3.40
C ALA A 160 3.04 -20.33 -2.62
N GLU A 161 3.12 -21.24 -1.66
CA GLU A 161 2.01 -21.59 -0.77
C GLU A 161 1.69 -20.42 0.18
N CYS A 162 2.71 -19.76 0.72
CA CYS A 162 2.54 -18.54 1.54
C CYS A 162 1.79 -17.47 0.74
N VAL A 163 2.19 -17.17 -0.50
CA VAL A 163 1.50 -16.19 -1.36
C VAL A 163 0.04 -16.56 -1.58
N ARG A 164 -0.27 -17.85 -1.80
CA ARG A 164 -1.65 -18.33 -1.97
C ARG A 164 -2.49 -18.14 -0.70
N LEU A 165 -1.95 -18.47 0.47
CA LEU A 165 -2.63 -18.27 1.76
C LEU A 165 -2.92 -16.79 2.02
N MET A 166 -1.94 -15.94 1.77
CA MET A 166 -2.11 -14.51 1.92
C MET A 166 -3.16 -13.92 0.95
N SER A 167 -3.19 -14.41 -0.30
CA SER A 167 -4.25 -14.04 -1.25
C SER A 167 -5.65 -14.40 -0.70
N ALA A 168 -5.80 -15.61 -0.16
CA ALA A 168 -7.05 -16.05 0.48
C ALA A 168 -7.41 -15.21 1.72
N VAL A 169 -6.42 -14.76 2.50
CA VAL A 169 -6.61 -13.78 3.57
C VAL A 169 -7.19 -12.47 3.02
N GLY A 170 -6.63 -11.97 1.92
CA GLY A 170 -7.08 -10.74 1.24
C GLY A 170 -8.51 -10.80 0.73
N GLU A 171 -8.99 -11.98 0.37
CA GLU A 171 -10.37 -12.21 -0.11
C GLU A 171 -11.41 -12.28 1.02
N LYS A 172 -10.97 -12.28 2.28
CA LYS A 172 -11.84 -12.40 3.48
C LYS A 172 -12.79 -13.60 3.43
N ASN A 173 -12.33 -14.72 2.87
CA ASN A 173 -13.10 -15.94 2.78
C ASN A 173 -12.60 -17.01 3.78
N PRO A 174 -13.14 -17.09 5.02
CA PRO A 174 -12.66 -18.02 6.03
C PRO A 174 -12.78 -19.49 5.64
N HIS A 175 -13.78 -19.83 4.82
CA HIS A 175 -13.99 -21.21 4.35
C HIS A 175 -12.90 -21.63 3.37
N GLU A 176 -12.61 -20.79 2.41
CA GLU A 176 -11.55 -21.05 1.42
C GLU A 176 -10.19 -21.08 2.09
N LEU A 177 -9.91 -20.13 2.99
CA LEU A 177 -8.69 -20.09 3.78
C LEU A 177 -8.49 -21.38 4.56
N ARG A 178 -9.55 -21.89 5.22
CA ARG A 178 -9.52 -23.16 5.96
C ARG A 178 -9.21 -24.34 5.05
N SER A 179 -9.95 -24.48 3.94
CA SER A 179 -9.75 -25.54 2.97
C SER A 179 -8.35 -25.53 2.39
N LEU A 180 -7.79 -24.34 2.16
CA LEU A 180 -6.43 -24.17 1.66
C LEU A 180 -5.39 -24.55 2.72
N CYS A 181 -5.57 -24.18 3.99
CA CYS A 181 -4.72 -24.60 5.10
C CYS A 181 -4.68 -26.16 5.21
N GLU A 182 -5.85 -26.80 5.16
CA GLU A 182 -5.97 -28.27 5.20
C GLU A 182 -5.25 -28.91 3.99
N ALA A 183 -5.43 -28.39 2.79
CA ALA A 183 -4.79 -28.90 1.58
C ALA A 183 -3.26 -28.75 1.57
N LEU A 184 -2.74 -27.72 2.21
CA LEU A 184 -1.30 -27.44 2.31
C LEU A 184 -0.64 -28.09 3.54
N GLY A 185 -1.40 -28.77 4.41
CA GLY A 185 -0.89 -29.40 5.61
C GLY A 185 -0.47 -28.41 6.71
N VAL A 186 -1.03 -27.20 6.67
CA VAL A 186 -0.82 -26.18 7.73
C VAL A 186 -1.43 -26.68 9.03
N SER A 187 -0.76 -26.44 10.16
CA SER A 187 -1.22 -26.88 11.48
C SER A 187 -2.60 -26.28 11.81
N SER A 188 -3.39 -27.02 12.58
CA SER A 188 -4.71 -26.55 13.03
C SER A 188 -4.62 -25.27 13.86
N GLU A 189 -3.55 -25.09 14.62
CA GLU A 189 -3.31 -23.90 15.44
C GLU A 189 -3.10 -22.67 14.54
N THR A 190 -2.22 -22.74 13.55
CA THR A 190 -1.95 -21.69 12.58
C THR A 190 -3.20 -21.38 11.76
N ALA A 191 -3.95 -22.40 11.29
CA ALA A 191 -5.20 -22.19 10.55
C ALA A 191 -6.24 -21.40 11.39
N HIS A 192 -6.38 -21.72 12.68
CA HIS A 192 -7.27 -20.98 13.59
C HIS A 192 -6.78 -19.54 13.82
N LEU A 193 -5.48 -19.31 13.95
CA LEU A 193 -4.91 -17.97 14.12
C LEU A 193 -5.17 -17.11 12.87
N LEU A 194 -4.94 -17.64 11.67
CA LEU A 194 -5.22 -16.94 10.42
C LEU A 194 -6.70 -16.56 10.32
N GLN A 195 -7.60 -17.50 10.63
CA GLN A 195 -9.06 -17.23 10.63
C GLN A 195 -9.43 -16.16 11.66
N ALA A 196 -8.84 -16.20 12.85
CA ALA A 196 -9.07 -15.18 13.88
C ALA A 196 -8.61 -13.80 13.40
N LEU A 197 -7.41 -13.71 12.83
CA LEU A 197 -6.85 -12.44 12.29
C LEU A 197 -7.73 -11.86 11.18
N VAL A 198 -8.17 -12.69 10.22
CA VAL A 198 -9.07 -12.25 9.13
C VAL A 198 -10.42 -11.75 9.66
N SER A 199 -10.91 -12.34 10.76
CA SER A 199 -12.20 -11.97 11.38
C SER A 199 -12.10 -10.75 12.28
N ILE A 200 -10.89 -10.32 12.65
CA ILE A 200 -10.66 -9.16 13.51
C ILE A 200 -10.40 -7.93 12.65
N SER A 201 -11.34 -7.01 12.61
CA SER A 201 -11.17 -5.69 11.98
C SER A 201 -11.91 -4.62 12.76
N GLY A 202 -11.54 -3.34 12.57
CA GLY A 202 -12.18 -2.19 13.20
C GLY A 202 -11.19 -1.15 13.71
N PRO A 203 -11.63 -0.19 14.56
CA PRO A 203 -10.80 0.92 15.02
C PRO A 203 -9.45 0.43 15.57
N LEU A 204 -8.36 1.02 15.09
CA LEU A 204 -6.99 0.54 15.27
C LEU A 204 -6.67 0.15 16.72
N ARG A 205 -6.91 1.04 17.66
CA ARG A 205 -6.56 0.81 19.08
C ARG A 205 -7.39 -0.27 19.75
N GLU A 206 -8.66 -0.37 19.39
CA GLU A 206 -9.56 -1.39 19.95
C GLU A 206 -9.22 -2.77 19.39
N THR A 207 -8.92 -2.79 18.08
CA THR A 207 -8.53 -4.01 17.38
C THR A 207 -7.19 -4.54 17.87
N LEU A 208 -6.20 -3.68 18.13
CA LEU A 208 -4.93 -4.08 18.74
C LEU A 208 -5.12 -4.75 20.10
N LYS A 209 -6.04 -4.27 20.96
CA LYS A 209 -6.36 -4.93 22.24
C LYS A 209 -6.94 -6.32 22.06
N ARG A 210 -7.70 -6.55 20.99
CA ARG A 210 -8.24 -7.89 20.67
C ARG A 210 -7.12 -8.81 20.16
N VAL A 211 -6.21 -8.27 19.37
CA VAL A 211 -5.03 -9.00 18.86
C VAL A 211 -4.10 -9.41 20.01
N ASP A 212 -3.91 -8.56 21.02
CA ASP A 212 -3.12 -8.89 22.22
C ASP A 212 -3.67 -10.08 23.02
N GLN A 213 -4.94 -10.44 22.82
CA GLN A 213 -5.57 -11.62 23.45
C GLN A 213 -5.27 -12.93 22.70
N LEU A 214 -4.78 -12.83 21.46
CA LEU A 214 -4.35 -13.98 20.67
C LEU A 214 -2.95 -14.44 21.10
N ARG A 215 -2.76 -15.76 21.12
CA ARG A 215 -1.43 -16.34 21.35
C ARG A 215 -0.65 -16.35 20.03
N LEU A 216 -0.13 -15.20 19.65
CA LEU A 216 0.66 -15.08 18.43
C LEU A 216 2.06 -15.69 18.61
N PRO A 217 2.64 -16.31 17.57
CA PRO A 217 4.04 -16.73 17.54
C PRO A 217 5.00 -15.57 17.81
N GLN A 218 6.18 -15.88 18.32
CA GLN A 218 7.21 -14.88 18.63
C GLN A 218 7.61 -14.06 17.38
N GLY A 219 7.56 -14.66 16.18
CA GLY A 219 7.84 -14.00 14.91
C GLY A 219 6.96 -12.81 14.62
N CYS A 220 5.76 -12.71 15.22
CA CYS A 220 4.84 -11.57 15.04
C CYS A 220 5.21 -10.36 15.91
N GLY A 221 6.07 -10.52 16.92
CA GLY A 221 6.29 -9.52 17.98
C GLY A 221 6.73 -8.16 17.45
N ALA A 222 7.68 -8.13 16.51
CA ALA A 222 8.19 -6.87 15.95
C ALA A 222 7.10 -6.09 15.19
N ALA A 223 6.29 -6.77 14.37
CA ALA A 223 5.21 -6.15 13.61
C ALA A 223 4.09 -5.63 14.52
N ILE A 224 3.73 -6.36 15.58
CA ILE A 224 2.74 -5.91 16.57
C ILE A 224 3.23 -4.67 17.32
N GLU A 225 4.49 -4.64 17.76
CA GLU A 225 5.06 -3.47 18.45
C GLU A 225 5.17 -2.25 17.50
N GLU A 226 5.44 -2.48 16.23
CA GLU A 226 5.39 -1.44 15.21
C GLU A 226 3.97 -0.86 15.08
N LEU A 227 2.95 -1.69 14.92
CA LEU A 227 1.55 -1.26 14.85
C LEU A 227 1.13 -0.46 16.11
N LYS A 228 1.54 -0.88 17.31
CA LYS A 228 1.29 -0.15 18.55
C LYS A 228 1.99 1.21 18.59
N THR A 229 3.22 1.26 18.14
CA THR A 229 4.00 2.51 18.05
C THR A 229 3.33 3.48 17.07
N VAL A 230 2.98 3.01 15.88
CA VAL A 230 2.26 3.79 14.87
C VAL A 230 0.91 4.28 15.41
N ALA A 231 0.13 3.42 16.08
CA ALA A 231 -1.15 3.81 16.69
C ALA A 231 -1.01 4.95 17.72
N ASN A 232 0.08 4.95 18.49
CA ASN A 232 0.37 6.03 19.43
C ASN A 232 0.75 7.32 18.72
N LEU A 233 1.58 7.25 17.70
CA LEU A 233 2.00 8.41 16.91
C LEU A 233 0.84 9.02 16.12
N LEU A 234 -0.03 8.21 15.52
CA LEU A 234 -1.23 8.68 14.79
C LEU A 234 -2.17 9.49 15.68
N ALA A 235 -2.27 9.12 16.97
CA ALA A 235 -3.05 9.91 17.92
C ALA A 235 -2.47 11.32 18.15
N LEU A 236 -1.14 11.50 18.10
CA LEU A 236 -0.50 12.81 18.20
C LEU A 236 -0.78 13.67 16.96
N TYR A 237 -0.98 13.04 15.80
CA TYR A 237 -1.41 13.73 14.57
C TYR A 237 -2.92 14.05 14.55
N GLY A 238 -3.68 13.61 15.55
CA GLY A 238 -5.15 13.75 15.56
C GLY A 238 -5.82 13.00 14.42
N THR A 239 -5.24 11.88 14.01
CA THR A 239 -5.73 11.08 12.87
C THR A 239 -6.90 10.22 13.31
N GLU A 240 -8.03 10.36 12.64
CA GLU A 240 -9.26 9.63 12.88
C GLU A 240 -9.54 8.61 11.76
N HIS A 241 -10.54 7.74 11.95
CA HIS A 241 -11.01 6.76 10.95
C HIS A 241 -9.92 5.82 10.40
N VAL A 242 -8.99 5.42 11.28
CA VAL A 242 -7.99 4.40 10.98
C VAL A 242 -8.39 3.10 11.62
N ASN A 243 -8.52 2.06 10.80
CA ASN A 243 -8.80 0.70 11.23
C ASN A 243 -7.56 -0.19 11.11
N LEU A 244 -7.51 -1.25 11.90
CA LEU A 244 -6.63 -2.40 11.67
C LEU A 244 -7.43 -3.49 10.96
N ASP A 245 -6.92 -3.98 9.85
CA ASP A 245 -7.56 -5.03 9.06
C ASP A 245 -6.49 -5.88 8.34
N PHE A 246 -6.26 -7.08 8.85
CA PHE A 246 -5.25 -7.98 8.33
C PHE A 246 -5.55 -8.54 6.93
N SER A 247 -6.73 -8.28 6.36
CA SER A 247 -7.00 -8.58 4.96
C SER A 247 -6.44 -7.56 3.98
N VAL A 248 -5.90 -6.44 4.47
CA VAL A 248 -5.13 -5.53 3.64
C VAL A 248 -3.76 -6.15 3.39
N VAL A 249 -3.67 -6.93 2.33
CA VAL A 249 -2.47 -7.63 1.86
C VAL A 249 -2.11 -7.12 0.46
N ASN A 250 -1.90 -5.81 0.32
CA ASN A 250 -1.51 -5.23 -0.96
C ASN A 250 -0.23 -5.89 -1.45
N ASP A 251 -0.17 -6.16 -2.74
CA ASP A 251 0.97 -6.72 -3.49
C ASP A 251 2.19 -7.12 -2.63
N MET A 252 2.10 -8.30 -2.03
CA MET A 252 3.09 -8.81 -1.06
C MET A 252 4.47 -9.04 -1.65
N ASP A 253 4.55 -9.21 -2.96
CA ASP A 253 5.82 -9.24 -3.67
C ASP A 253 6.54 -7.88 -3.62
N TYR A 254 5.82 -6.83 -3.22
CA TYR A 254 6.30 -5.44 -3.16
C TYR A 254 6.53 -4.95 -1.73
N TYR A 255 5.59 -5.25 -0.80
CA TYR A 255 5.62 -4.75 0.57
C TYR A 255 5.96 -5.87 1.55
N ASN A 256 6.75 -5.58 2.57
CA ASN A 256 7.17 -6.54 3.60
C ASN A 256 6.88 -6.10 5.04
N GLY A 257 6.19 -5.01 5.22
CA GLY A 257 5.84 -4.44 6.53
C GLY A 257 4.45 -3.85 6.52
N LEU A 258 4.34 -2.62 7.01
CA LEU A 258 3.09 -1.89 7.11
C LEU A 258 2.53 -1.56 5.72
N VAL A 259 1.26 -1.88 5.51
CA VAL A 259 0.49 -1.61 4.29
C VAL A 259 -0.83 -0.95 4.64
N PHE A 260 -1.39 -0.20 3.69
CA PHE A 260 -2.66 0.50 3.92
C PHE A 260 -3.47 0.66 2.65
N ARG A 261 -4.79 0.79 2.83
CA ARG A 261 -5.75 1.06 1.77
C ARG A 261 -6.82 2.04 2.26
N GLY A 262 -7.10 3.05 1.46
CA GLY A 262 -8.08 4.09 1.77
C GLY A 262 -9.34 3.95 0.95
N PHE A 263 -10.49 4.15 1.60
CA PHE A 263 -11.81 4.09 0.99
C PHE A 263 -12.58 5.37 1.31
N VAL A 264 -13.47 5.76 0.40
CA VAL A 264 -14.42 6.85 0.61
C VAL A 264 -15.83 6.36 0.30
N GLU A 265 -16.81 6.89 1.01
CA GLU A 265 -18.20 6.49 0.80
C GLU A 265 -18.63 6.78 -0.65
N GLY A 266 -19.42 5.85 -1.21
CA GLY A 266 -19.93 5.95 -2.58
C GLY A 266 -18.96 5.50 -3.68
N VAL A 267 -17.72 5.15 -3.35
CA VAL A 267 -16.74 4.58 -4.29
C VAL A 267 -16.50 3.11 -3.92
N PRO A 268 -16.84 2.16 -4.79
CA PRO A 268 -16.81 0.72 -4.46
C PRO A 268 -15.39 0.13 -4.39
N SER A 269 -14.37 0.87 -4.81
CA SER A 269 -12.97 0.45 -4.80
C SER A 269 -12.13 1.37 -3.92
N GLY A 270 -10.98 0.87 -3.44
CA GLY A 270 -10.00 1.72 -2.79
C GLY A 270 -9.55 2.86 -3.70
N VAL A 271 -9.45 4.05 -3.14
CA VAL A 271 -9.02 5.27 -3.85
C VAL A 271 -7.57 5.65 -3.52
N LEU A 272 -7.00 5.01 -2.51
CA LEU A 272 -5.64 5.22 -2.03
C LEU A 272 -5.07 3.89 -1.56
N ALA A 273 -3.79 3.64 -1.84
CA ALA A 273 -3.06 2.48 -1.33
C ALA A 273 -1.57 2.81 -1.19
N GLY A 274 -0.88 2.06 -0.30
CA GLY A 274 0.56 2.17 -0.10
C GLY A 274 1.09 1.18 0.93
N GLY A 275 2.41 1.25 1.20
CA GLY A 275 3.11 0.42 2.17
C GLY A 275 4.59 0.75 2.25
#